data_c9c2c68ddc02d66f60090e3fc270e303
#
_entry.id   c9c2c68ddc02d66f60090e3fc270e303
#
_cell.length_a   1.000
_cell.length_b   1.000
_cell.length_c   1.000
_cell.angle_alpha   90.00
_cell.angle_beta   90.00
_cell.angle_gamma   90.00
#
_symmetry.space_group_name_H-M   'P 1'
#
loop_
_entity.id
_entity.type
_entity.pdbx_description
1 polymer ?
#
loop_
_entity_poly.entity_id
_entity_poly.type
_entity_poly.pdbx_seq_one_letter_code
_entity_poly.pdbx_strand_id
1 'polypeptide(L)'
;AFGTDNNLSVAGKITKNLPFRASIGYYNQSGLLRTDNAERYTGSITLNPSFFKDHLKLNINAKGSINKNTFANTSAIWAASTMNPTIPVYSGLDTFGGYTEAIDNTGAPVNGAVMNPVGLLNMNDSQSTVKRFIGNIDADYRLHFFPDLKLHATLGYDYAQGKGSVYAVSYTHLRAH
;
A
#
# COMPACT_ATOMS: atom_id res chain seq x y z
N ALA A 1 4.93 1.37 17.30
CA ALA A 1 4.55 0.74 16.03
C ALA A 1 3.96 -0.66 16.31
N PHE A 2 2.85 -0.96 15.72
CA PHE A 2 2.19 -2.27 15.80
C PHE A 2 2.09 -2.83 14.38
N GLY A 3 2.37 -4.14 14.21
CA GLY A 3 2.27 -4.80 12.92
C GLY A 3 1.55 -6.15 13.03
N THR A 4 0.78 -6.51 12.03
CA THR A 4 0.16 -7.83 11.88
C THR A 4 0.34 -8.33 10.46
N ASP A 5 0.66 -9.62 10.32
CA ASP A 5 0.77 -10.32 9.05
C ASP A 5 0.01 -11.65 9.16
N ASN A 6 -1.06 -11.77 8.40
CA ASN A 6 -1.94 -12.93 8.43
C ASN A 6 -2.01 -13.51 7.01
N ASN A 7 -1.68 -14.79 6.90
CA ASN A 7 -1.72 -15.52 5.64
C ASN A 7 -2.49 -16.83 5.80
N LEU A 8 -3.44 -17.04 4.90
CA LEU A 8 -4.20 -18.27 4.81
C LEU A 8 -3.98 -18.90 3.44
N SER A 9 -3.64 -20.18 3.40
CA SER A 9 -3.51 -20.92 2.16
C SER A 9 -4.26 -22.24 2.21
N VAL A 10 -4.88 -22.58 1.08
CA VAL A 10 -5.58 -23.85 0.88
C VAL A 10 -5.03 -24.50 -0.38
N ALA A 11 -4.71 -25.77 -0.31
CA ALA A 11 -4.26 -26.57 -1.44
C ALA A 11 -5.02 -27.88 -1.49
N GLY A 12 -5.32 -28.33 -2.70
CA GLY A 12 -6.08 -29.59 -2.89
C GLY A 12 -6.18 -29.97 -4.36
N LYS A 13 -7.10 -30.87 -4.64
CA LYS A 13 -7.44 -31.28 -6.01
C LYS A 13 -8.95 -31.12 -6.21
N ILE A 14 -9.35 -30.34 -7.21
CA ILE A 14 -10.76 -30.21 -7.61
C ILE A 14 -11.20 -31.49 -8.31
N THR A 15 -10.32 -32.03 -9.17
CA THR A 15 -10.44 -33.32 -9.80
C THR A 15 -9.10 -34.05 -9.73
N LYS A 16 -9.04 -35.33 -10.16
CA LYS A 16 -7.77 -36.10 -10.20
C LYS A 16 -6.67 -35.37 -10.97
N ASN A 17 -7.06 -34.60 -12.01
CA ASN A 17 -6.14 -33.94 -12.92
C ASN A 17 -6.08 -32.41 -12.76
N LEU A 18 -6.66 -31.86 -11.70
CA LEU A 18 -6.68 -30.43 -11.44
C LEU A 18 -6.28 -30.12 -9.99
N PRO A 19 -5.00 -30.21 -9.65
CA PRO A 19 -4.49 -29.66 -8.41
C PRO A 19 -4.56 -28.14 -8.40
N PHE A 20 -4.85 -27.56 -7.23
CA PHE A 20 -4.90 -26.13 -7.03
C PHE A 20 -4.26 -25.71 -5.71
N ARG A 21 -3.84 -24.48 -5.66
CA ARG A 21 -3.48 -23.77 -4.43
C ARG A 21 -4.04 -22.34 -4.51
N ALA A 22 -4.70 -21.91 -3.46
CA ALA A 22 -5.16 -20.53 -3.32
C ALA A 22 -4.64 -19.98 -1.99
N SER A 23 -4.25 -18.71 -1.99
CA SER A 23 -3.87 -18.02 -0.75
C SER A 23 -4.41 -16.59 -0.73
N ILE A 24 -4.69 -16.13 0.48
CA ILE A 24 -5.02 -14.75 0.79
C ILE A 24 -4.12 -14.28 1.92
N GLY A 25 -3.70 -13.03 1.87
CA GLY A 25 -2.86 -12.42 2.89
C GLY A 25 -3.35 -11.01 3.21
N TYR A 26 -3.25 -10.66 4.47
CA TYR A 26 -3.47 -9.31 4.99
C TYR A 26 -2.29 -8.90 5.85
N TYR A 27 -1.71 -7.77 5.52
CA TYR A 27 -0.63 -7.16 6.26
C TYR A 27 -1.04 -5.73 6.63
N ASN A 28 -0.81 -5.35 7.88
CA ASN A 28 -0.96 -3.99 8.36
C ASN A 28 0.19 -3.66 9.30
N GLN A 29 0.79 -2.50 9.13
CA GLN A 29 1.86 -2.00 9.98
C GLN A 29 1.73 -0.50 10.17
N SER A 30 1.67 -0.07 11.43
CA SER A 30 1.80 1.33 11.81
C SER A 30 3.27 1.73 11.83
N GLY A 31 3.59 2.89 11.29
CA GLY A 31 4.92 3.46 11.33
C GLY A 31 5.29 4.02 12.71
N LEU A 32 6.47 4.63 12.80
CA LEU A 32 6.93 5.29 14.01
C LEU A 32 6.22 6.63 14.26
N LEU A 33 5.90 7.34 13.19
CA LEU A 33 5.11 8.56 13.26
C LEU A 33 3.62 8.23 13.33
N ARG A 34 2.87 9.06 14.01
CA ARG A 34 1.47 8.80 14.41
C ARG A 34 0.54 8.49 13.24
N THR A 35 0.71 9.11 12.10
CA THR A 35 -0.17 8.96 10.92
C THR A 35 0.37 8.01 9.87
N ASP A 36 1.58 7.46 10.08
CA ASP A 36 2.21 6.56 9.13
C ASP A 36 1.62 5.14 9.24
N ASN A 37 1.13 4.61 8.13
CA ASN A 37 0.53 3.29 8.08
C ASN A 37 0.72 2.63 6.71
N ALA A 38 0.95 1.32 6.70
CA ALA A 38 1.04 0.51 5.51
C ALA A 38 0.08 -0.69 5.61
N GLU A 39 -0.82 -0.80 4.64
CA GLU A 39 -1.73 -1.93 4.50
C GLU A 39 -1.47 -2.64 3.17
N ARG A 40 -1.48 -3.97 3.19
CA ARG A 40 -1.36 -4.78 1.98
C ARG A 40 -2.31 -5.96 2.00
N TYR A 41 -3.11 -6.05 0.98
CA TYR A 41 -3.94 -7.20 0.67
C TYR A 41 -3.29 -7.97 -0.47
N THR A 42 -3.19 -9.28 -0.33
CA THR A 42 -2.64 -10.16 -1.37
C THR A 42 -3.59 -11.33 -1.61
N GLY A 43 -3.67 -11.74 -2.86
CA GLY A 43 -4.38 -12.95 -3.25
C GLY A 43 -3.58 -13.68 -4.32
N SER A 44 -3.52 -15.00 -4.24
CA SER A 44 -2.91 -15.79 -5.32
C SER A 44 -3.67 -17.09 -5.55
N ILE A 45 -3.65 -17.53 -6.80
CA ILE A 45 -4.16 -18.82 -7.21
C ILE A 45 -3.16 -19.47 -8.15
N THR A 46 -2.91 -20.75 -7.93
CA THR A 46 -2.12 -21.63 -8.81
C THR A 46 -2.96 -22.82 -9.17
N LEU A 47 -3.05 -23.09 -10.47
CA LEU A 47 -3.75 -24.25 -11.04
C LEU A 47 -2.75 -25.04 -11.90
N ASN A 48 -2.74 -26.35 -11.72
CA ASN A 48 -1.86 -27.26 -12.49
C ASN A 48 -2.69 -28.34 -13.20
N PRO A 49 -3.56 -27.98 -14.15
CA PRO A 49 -4.32 -28.97 -14.88
C PRO A 49 -3.44 -29.81 -15.79
N SER A 50 -3.78 -31.10 -15.91
CA SER A 50 -3.22 -32.01 -16.89
C SER A 50 -4.31 -32.58 -17.79
N PHE A 51 -4.03 -32.68 -19.08
CA PHE A 51 -4.95 -33.12 -20.14
C PHE A 51 -4.30 -34.20 -20.99
N PHE A 52 -5.12 -34.95 -21.73
CA PHE A 52 -4.68 -35.96 -22.68
C PHE A 52 -3.72 -36.99 -22.08
N LYS A 53 -4.07 -37.57 -20.90
CA LYS A 53 -3.22 -38.54 -20.19
C LYS A 53 -1.79 -38.00 -19.95
N ASP A 54 -1.71 -36.75 -19.45
CA ASP A 54 -0.47 -36.02 -19.14
C ASP A 54 0.41 -35.58 -20.31
N HIS A 55 -0.14 -35.62 -21.53
CA HIS A 55 0.55 -35.07 -22.69
C HIS A 55 0.57 -33.54 -22.66
N LEU A 56 -0.46 -32.87 -22.14
CA LEU A 56 -0.51 -31.44 -21.98
C LEU A 56 -0.59 -31.13 -20.46
N LYS A 57 0.41 -30.46 -19.95
CA LYS A 57 0.45 -29.92 -18.58
C LYS A 57 0.46 -28.41 -18.63
N LEU A 58 -0.44 -27.80 -17.88
CA LEU A 58 -0.45 -26.35 -17.72
C LEU A 58 -0.08 -25.99 -16.28
N ASN A 59 0.61 -24.88 -16.13
CA ASN A 59 0.83 -24.22 -14.84
C ASN A 59 0.32 -22.78 -14.96
N ILE A 60 -0.79 -22.50 -14.32
CA ILE A 60 -1.47 -21.20 -14.36
C ILE A 60 -1.30 -20.55 -12.99
N ASN A 61 -0.64 -19.40 -12.96
CA ASN A 61 -0.46 -18.60 -11.75
C ASN A 61 -1.09 -17.23 -11.94
N ALA A 62 -1.83 -16.79 -10.96
CA ALA A 62 -2.34 -15.44 -10.88
C ALA A 62 -2.13 -14.90 -9.46
N LYS A 63 -1.58 -13.68 -9.35
CA LYS A 63 -1.36 -12.97 -8.10
C LYS A 63 -1.88 -11.55 -8.21
N GLY A 64 -2.65 -11.14 -7.22
CA GLY A 64 -3.10 -9.77 -7.07
C GLY A 64 -2.62 -9.18 -5.75
N SER A 65 -2.29 -7.89 -5.75
CA SER A 65 -2.01 -7.16 -4.52
C SER A 65 -2.59 -5.75 -4.58
N ILE A 66 -3.03 -5.26 -3.42
CA ILE A 66 -3.44 -3.88 -3.20
C ILE A 66 -2.64 -3.38 -2.01
N ASN A 67 -1.76 -2.41 -2.24
CA ASN A 67 -1.01 -1.73 -1.20
C ASN A 67 -1.62 -0.35 -0.98
N LYS A 68 -1.96 -0.03 0.26
CA LYS A 68 -2.41 1.30 0.70
C LYS A 68 -1.40 1.82 1.71
N ASN A 69 -0.84 2.98 1.44
CA ASN A 69 0.10 3.62 2.35
C ASN A 69 -0.41 5.01 2.69
N THR A 70 -0.33 5.34 3.96
CA THR A 70 -0.50 6.70 4.48
C THR A 70 0.85 7.16 4.98
N PHE A 71 1.31 8.32 4.53
CA PHE A 71 2.62 8.85 4.86
C PHE A 71 2.50 10.00 5.84
N ALA A 72 3.22 9.92 6.94
CA ALA A 72 3.35 11.01 7.88
C ALA A 72 4.24 12.13 7.31
N ASN A 73 3.97 13.36 7.72
CA ASN A 73 4.85 14.49 7.41
C ASN A 73 6.13 14.39 8.28
N THR A 74 7.24 14.01 7.66
CA THR A 74 8.53 13.82 8.35
C THR A 74 9.13 15.13 8.88
N SER A 75 8.72 16.30 8.36
CA SER A 75 9.11 17.60 8.88
C SER A 75 8.70 17.82 10.33
N ALA A 76 7.70 17.07 10.81
CA ALA A 76 7.29 17.08 12.21
C ALA A 76 8.41 16.65 13.17
N ILE A 77 9.36 15.81 12.73
CA ILE A 77 10.50 15.38 13.56
C ILE A 77 11.43 16.57 13.84
N TRP A 78 11.79 17.32 12.78
CA TRP A 78 12.60 18.51 12.92
C TRP A 78 11.87 19.58 13.73
N ALA A 79 10.59 19.82 13.43
CA ALA A 79 9.78 20.78 14.17
C ALA A 79 9.71 20.44 15.67
N ALA A 80 9.54 19.15 16.01
CA ALA A 80 9.51 18.71 17.40
C ALA A 80 10.85 18.90 18.14
N SER A 81 11.97 18.82 17.42
CA SER A 81 13.31 19.01 18.01
C SER A 81 13.67 20.49 18.22
N THR A 82 13.04 21.40 17.48
CA THR A 82 13.37 22.84 17.47
C THR A 82 12.32 23.70 18.16
N MET A 83 11.08 23.20 18.28
CA MET A 83 10.00 23.92 18.95
C MET A 83 10.28 24.06 20.44
N ASN A 84 10.01 25.29 21.00
CA ASN A 84 10.14 25.53 22.43
C ASN A 84 9.14 24.65 23.21
N PRO A 85 9.61 23.78 24.12
CA PRO A 85 8.76 22.85 24.87
C PRO A 85 7.79 23.50 25.86
N THR A 86 7.94 24.80 26.16
CA THR A 86 7.03 25.55 27.02
C THR A 86 5.78 26.03 26.29
N ILE A 87 5.75 25.97 24.95
CA ILE A 87 4.60 26.37 24.16
C ILE A 87 3.58 25.23 24.15
N PRO A 88 2.31 25.48 24.52
CA PRO A 88 1.28 24.44 24.48
C PRO A 88 1.00 23.99 23.04
N VAL A 89 0.72 22.71 22.84
CA VAL A 89 0.41 22.13 21.54
C VAL A 89 -0.87 22.73 20.94
N TYR A 90 -1.86 22.99 21.80
CA TYR A 90 -3.17 23.52 21.41
C TYR A 90 -3.35 24.96 21.88
N SER A 91 -3.83 25.80 20.97
CA SER A 91 -4.07 27.23 21.26
C SER A 91 -5.39 27.48 22.00
N GLY A 92 -6.32 26.54 22.00
CA GLY A 92 -7.69 26.74 22.48
C GLY A 92 -8.57 27.61 21.58
N LEU A 93 -8.06 28.01 20.40
CA LEU A 93 -8.76 28.77 19.37
C LEU A 93 -8.93 27.89 18.12
N ASP A 94 -10.00 28.11 17.37
CA ASP A 94 -10.27 27.34 16.11
C ASP A 94 -9.33 27.75 14.97
N THR A 95 -8.54 28.80 15.13
CA THR A 95 -7.53 29.21 14.17
C THR A 95 -6.44 28.13 14.06
N PHE A 96 -5.91 27.93 12.86
CA PHE A 96 -4.88 26.94 12.56
C PHE A 96 -5.24 25.50 13.01
N GLY A 97 -6.55 25.14 12.89
CA GLY A 97 -7.04 23.83 13.31
C GLY A 97 -6.91 23.55 14.80
N GLY A 98 -6.86 24.58 15.65
CA GLY A 98 -6.71 24.48 17.09
C GLY A 98 -5.26 24.33 17.58
N TYR A 99 -4.27 24.30 16.68
CA TYR A 99 -2.86 24.18 17.05
C TYR A 99 -2.22 25.54 17.31
N THR A 100 -1.29 25.59 18.25
CA THR A 100 -0.51 26.80 18.55
C THR A 100 0.52 27.02 17.42
N GLU A 101 0.44 28.19 16.78
CA GLU A 101 1.40 28.65 15.77
C GLU A 101 1.98 30.02 16.18
N ALA A 102 3.18 30.31 15.69
CA ALA A 102 3.76 31.65 15.85
C ALA A 102 3.01 32.62 14.90
N ILE A 103 2.40 33.64 15.48
CA ILE A 103 1.63 34.65 14.75
C ILE A 103 2.28 36.03 14.91
N ASP A 104 2.14 36.86 13.88
CA ASP A 104 2.54 38.28 13.91
C ASP A 104 1.45 39.16 14.54
N ASN A 105 1.69 40.44 14.62
CA ASN A 105 0.75 41.44 15.18
C ASN A 105 -0.58 41.54 14.40
N THR A 106 -0.64 40.96 13.20
CA THR A 106 -1.86 40.93 12.35
C THR A 106 -2.64 39.64 12.54
N GLY A 107 -2.13 38.68 13.33
CA GLY A 107 -2.69 37.35 13.51
C GLY A 107 -2.36 36.37 12.36
N ALA A 108 -1.42 36.73 11.47
CA ALA A 108 -0.95 35.85 10.42
C ALA A 108 0.26 35.00 10.90
N PRO A 109 0.46 33.78 10.36
CA PRO A 109 1.63 32.98 10.69
C PRO A 109 2.92 33.71 10.33
N VAL A 110 3.89 33.71 11.25
CA VAL A 110 5.22 34.26 11.00
C VAL A 110 5.94 33.39 9.97
N ASN A 111 6.37 34.03 8.89
CA ASN A 111 7.09 33.32 7.83
C ASN A 111 8.46 32.81 8.34
N GLY A 112 8.72 31.50 8.14
CA GLY A 112 9.95 30.87 8.59
C GLY A 112 9.95 30.44 10.08
N ALA A 113 8.89 30.68 10.84
CA ALA A 113 8.75 30.13 12.18
C ALA A 113 8.56 28.60 12.15
N VAL A 114 8.96 27.93 13.24
CA VAL A 114 8.76 26.50 13.40
C VAL A 114 7.27 26.22 13.57
N MET A 115 6.72 25.42 12.69
CA MET A 115 5.32 25.00 12.73
C MET A 115 5.09 23.97 13.84
N ASN A 116 3.85 23.89 14.33
CA ASN A 116 3.47 22.92 15.34
C ASN A 116 3.64 21.48 14.83
N PRO A 117 4.48 20.65 15.47
CA PRO A 117 4.77 19.28 14.98
C PRO A 117 3.53 18.37 14.97
N VAL A 118 2.61 18.54 15.92
CA VAL A 118 1.37 17.75 15.97
C VAL A 118 0.40 18.23 14.88
N GLY A 119 0.37 19.54 14.62
CA GLY A 119 -0.37 20.10 13.49
C GLY A 119 0.13 19.57 12.16
N LEU A 120 1.44 19.53 11.95
CA LEU A 120 2.07 18.97 10.75
C LEU A 120 1.69 17.50 10.49
N LEU A 121 1.55 16.70 11.55
CA LEU A 121 1.14 15.30 11.42
C LEU A 121 -0.35 15.15 11.10
N ASN A 122 -1.21 15.90 11.78
CA ASN A 122 -2.65 15.68 11.69
C ASN A 122 -3.33 16.44 10.54
N MET A 123 -2.70 17.51 10.03
CA MET A 123 -3.23 18.34 8.94
C MET A 123 -2.65 17.99 7.57
N ASN A 124 -1.82 16.97 7.50
CA ASN A 124 -1.28 16.44 6.24
C ASN A 124 -1.87 15.05 5.98
N ASP A 125 -2.58 14.91 4.88
CA ASP A 125 -3.11 13.62 4.40
C ASP A 125 -2.41 13.27 3.07
N SER A 126 -1.40 12.42 3.18
CA SER A 126 -0.65 11.91 2.04
C SER A 126 -0.89 10.41 1.92
N GLN A 127 -1.56 10.00 0.85
CA GLN A 127 -1.95 8.61 0.63
C GLN A 127 -1.48 8.11 -0.72
N SER A 128 -1.16 6.82 -0.78
CA SER A 128 -0.86 6.11 -2.01
C SER A 128 -1.55 4.76 -2.04
N THR A 129 -2.17 4.45 -3.16
CA THR A 129 -2.75 3.13 -3.42
C THR A 129 -2.12 2.55 -4.68
N VAL A 130 -1.47 1.40 -4.54
CA VAL A 130 -0.89 0.66 -5.66
C VAL A 130 -1.61 -0.68 -5.79
N LYS A 131 -2.17 -0.92 -6.97
CA LYS A 131 -2.78 -2.20 -7.36
C LYS A 131 -1.87 -2.88 -8.37
N ARG A 132 -1.55 -4.16 -8.14
CA ARG A 132 -0.75 -4.94 -9.08
C ARG A 132 -1.38 -6.30 -9.30
N PHE A 133 -1.38 -6.73 -10.55
CA PHE A 133 -1.79 -8.05 -10.95
C PHE A 133 -0.70 -8.68 -11.82
N ILE A 134 -0.27 -9.88 -11.45
CA ILE A 134 0.73 -10.65 -12.19
C ILE A 134 0.10 -12.00 -12.50
N GLY A 135 0.15 -12.40 -13.77
CA GLY A 135 -0.30 -13.70 -14.22
C GLY A 135 0.72 -14.34 -15.15
N ASN A 136 0.87 -15.64 -15.05
CA ASN A 136 1.61 -16.42 -16.04
C ASN A 136 0.92 -17.76 -16.31
N ILE A 137 1.07 -18.22 -17.53
CA ILE A 137 0.61 -19.53 -18.01
C ILE A 137 1.81 -20.19 -18.67
N ASP A 138 2.22 -21.32 -18.12
CA ASP A 138 3.21 -22.21 -18.72
C ASP A 138 2.50 -23.42 -19.29
N ALA A 139 2.81 -23.81 -20.50
CA ALA A 139 2.25 -24.96 -21.19
C ALA A 139 3.36 -25.88 -21.67
N ASP A 140 3.32 -27.11 -21.20
CA ASP A 140 4.20 -28.20 -21.63
C ASP A 140 3.37 -29.21 -22.42
N TYR A 141 3.66 -29.34 -23.69
CA TYR A 141 2.99 -30.30 -24.56
C TYR A 141 3.95 -31.35 -25.09
N ARG A 142 3.69 -32.63 -24.77
CA ARG A 142 4.39 -33.79 -25.34
C ARG A 142 3.63 -34.28 -26.54
N LEU A 143 4.28 -34.29 -27.71
CA LEU A 143 3.66 -34.71 -28.95
C LEU A 143 3.23 -36.19 -28.91
N HIS A 144 2.03 -36.49 -29.33
CA HIS A 144 1.48 -37.84 -29.30
C HIS A 144 2.20 -38.79 -30.25
N PHE A 145 2.63 -38.29 -31.42
CA PHE A 145 3.30 -39.07 -32.45
C PHE A 145 4.83 -39.07 -32.32
N PHE A 146 5.40 -38.19 -31.47
CA PHE A 146 6.83 -38.12 -31.23
C PHE A 146 7.08 -37.75 -29.73
N PRO A 147 6.95 -38.75 -28.81
CA PRO A 147 6.94 -38.50 -27.38
C PRO A 147 8.22 -37.88 -26.82
N ASP A 148 9.35 -38.02 -27.51
CA ASP A 148 10.63 -37.42 -27.10
C ASP A 148 10.67 -35.91 -27.34
N LEU A 149 9.79 -35.39 -28.21
CA LEU A 149 9.69 -33.96 -28.48
C LEU A 149 8.66 -33.29 -27.57
N LYS A 150 9.14 -32.32 -26.78
CA LYS A 150 8.34 -31.50 -25.88
C LYS A 150 8.35 -30.06 -26.39
N LEU A 151 7.17 -29.48 -26.48
CA LEU A 151 7.00 -28.05 -26.75
C LEU A 151 6.69 -27.38 -25.43
N HIS A 152 7.42 -26.30 -25.15
CA HIS A 152 7.20 -25.46 -23.99
C HIS A 152 6.85 -24.04 -24.43
N ALA A 153 5.80 -23.48 -23.85
CA ALA A 153 5.37 -22.11 -24.11
C ALA A 153 5.02 -21.42 -22.79
N THR A 154 5.50 -20.20 -22.62
CA THR A 154 5.20 -19.35 -21.45
C THR A 154 4.60 -18.03 -21.91
N LEU A 155 3.48 -17.66 -21.32
CA LEU A 155 2.84 -16.36 -21.46
C LEU A 155 2.78 -15.69 -20.09
N GLY A 156 3.27 -14.44 -20.02
CA GLY A 156 3.24 -13.62 -18.80
C GLY A 156 2.48 -12.32 -19.00
N TYR A 157 1.79 -11.87 -17.97
CA TYR A 157 1.11 -10.58 -17.90
C TYR A 157 1.40 -9.91 -16.56
N ASP A 158 1.83 -8.66 -16.59
CA ASP A 158 2.05 -7.83 -15.41
C ASP A 158 1.35 -6.47 -15.62
N TYR A 159 0.45 -6.15 -14.71
CA TYR A 159 -0.26 -4.88 -14.70
C TYR A 159 -0.10 -4.22 -13.35
N ALA A 160 0.31 -2.95 -13.35
CA ALA A 160 0.43 -2.14 -12.14
C ALA A 160 -0.25 -0.78 -12.35
N GLN A 161 -1.02 -0.36 -11.36
CA GLN A 161 -1.64 0.96 -11.31
C GLN A 161 -1.37 1.59 -9.95
N GLY A 162 -0.74 2.78 -9.94
CA GLY A 162 -0.53 3.60 -8.76
C GLY A 162 -1.42 4.85 -8.82
N LYS A 163 -2.02 5.20 -7.67
CA LYS A 163 -2.71 6.47 -7.43
C LYS A 163 -2.21 7.04 -6.12
N GLY A 164 -1.84 8.31 -6.12
CA GLY A 164 -1.45 9.03 -4.91
C GLY A 164 -2.20 10.35 -4.81
N SER A 165 -2.45 10.81 -3.59
CA SER A 165 -2.98 12.11 -3.28
C SER A 165 -2.20 12.69 -2.11
N VAL A 166 -1.91 13.98 -2.19
CA VAL A 166 -1.35 14.75 -1.09
C VAL A 166 -2.30 15.90 -0.83
N TYR A 167 -2.90 15.91 0.32
CA TYR A 167 -3.75 17.00 0.78
C TYR A 167 -3.13 17.60 2.04
N ALA A 168 -2.66 18.82 1.93
CA ALA A 168 -2.19 19.62 3.06
C ALA A 168 -3.22 20.70 3.33
N VAL A 169 -3.75 20.76 4.55
CA VAL A 169 -4.60 21.88 4.96
C VAL A 169 -3.72 23.11 5.04
N SER A 170 -3.86 24.02 4.07
CA SER A 170 -3.19 25.30 4.09
C SER A 170 -4.03 26.29 4.89
N TYR A 171 -3.42 26.97 5.85
CA TYR A 171 -4.04 28.04 6.64
C TYR A 171 -4.54 29.22 5.80
N THR A 172 -4.15 29.29 4.53
CA THR A 172 -4.57 30.36 3.61
C THR A 172 -6.04 30.27 3.19
N HIS A 173 -6.70 29.13 3.36
CA HIS A 173 -8.12 28.99 3.00
C HIS A 173 -9.10 29.57 4.04
N LEU A 174 -8.65 29.93 5.23
CA LEU A 174 -9.48 30.59 6.25
C LEU A 174 -9.61 32.11 6.05
N ARG A 175 -9.05 32.68 4.96
CA ARG A 175 -9.15 34.11 4.62
C ARG A 175 -10.19 34.45 3.56
N ALA A 176 -11.03 33.51 3.13
CA ALA A 176 -12.05 33.76 2.14
C ALA A 176 -13.47 33.77 2.77
N HIS A 177 -13.69 34.70 3.72
CA HIS A 177 -15.03 35.21 4.07
C HIS A 177 -14.90 36.57 4.72
#